data_d600c2096b976073b8e451dcf16261d8
#
_entry.id   d600c2096b976073b8e451dcf16261d8
#
_cell.length_a   1.000
_cell.length_b   1.000
_cell.length_c   1.000
_cell.angle_alpha   90.00
_cell.angle_beta   90.00
_cell.angle_gamma   90.00
#
_symmetry.space_group_name_H-M   'P 1'
#
loop_
_entity.id
_entity.type
_entity.pdbx_description
1 polymer ?
#
loop_
_entity_poly.entity_id
_entity_poly.type
_entity_poly.pdbx_seq_one_letter_code
_entity_poly.pdbx_strand_id
1 'polypeptide(L)'
;IRVYKDDEISKVLVKNSKDNYLIINPKVVPNNNTIINPKMILETILKQKEVIVATPQVNTSVFYNNGKSQIAGISVGIKPDEANLMYNIKSFMVDGNFDLLKSNPNGIVIGSGISTKMNLKISDNLNLTSSKGINRTFKVVGIFKTNNSVTDKTKSYINLSASQQILKEGNSYITDINVNVTDPEIAERIAAKLTQITGYKAEGWKEANATIMATNKMRKMIITFVSLTILLVAGFGIYNILNMTVSQKINDIAILKAMGFKGKDVIRIFVTQAVSIGIMGVIGGIIMAIIL
;
A
#
# COMPACT_ATOMS: atom_id res chain seq x y z
N ILE A 1 -8.62 -0.92 8.04
CA ILE A 1 -8.28 -2.03 8.96
C ILE A 1 -8.86 -3.30 8.39
N ARG A 2 -8.15 -4.41 8.50
CA ARG A 2 -8.59 -5.74 8.09
C ARG A 2 -8.66 -6.64 9.33
N VAL A 3 -9.81 -7.25 9.57
CA VAL A 3 -10.01 -8.23 10.65
C VAL A 3 -10.15 -9.61 10.03
N TYR A 4 -9.34 -10.56 10.47
CA TYR A 4 -9.30 -11.92 9.91
C TYR A 4 -8.81 -12.92 10.97
N LYS A 5 -8.99 -14.22 10.69
CA LYS A 5 -8.41 -15.27 11.52
C LYS A 5 -6.95 -15.43 11.16
N ASP A 6 -6.06 -15.21 12.13
CA ASP A 6 -4.62 -15.43 11.95
C ASP A 6 -4.34 -16.92 11.76
N ASP A 7 -3.32 -17.23 10.95
CA ASP A 7 -2.83 -18.60 10.84
C ASP A 7 -2.26 -19.02 12.19
N GLU A 8 -2.86 -20.01 12.82
CA GLU A 8 -2.30 -20.61 14.02
C GLU A 8 -1.01 -21.34 13.64
N ILE A 9 0.09 -20.57 13.59
CA ILE A 9 1.41 -21.17 13.56
C ILE A 9 1.55 -21.88 14.89
N SER A 10 1.63 -23.21 14.88
CA SER A 10 1.87 -24.01 16.08
C SER A 10 3.11 -23.44 16.78
N LYS A 11 2.91 -22.77 17.90
CA LYS A 11 4.00 -22.24 18.71
C LYS A 11 4.84 -23.43 19.14
N VAL A 12 6.06 -23.51 18.65
CA VAL A 12 7.05 -24.44 19.16
C VAL A 12 7.23 -24.08 20.63
N LEU A 13 6.71 -24.91 21.52
CA LEU A 13 6.96 -24.79 22.95
C LEU A 13 8.41 -25.20 23.21
N VAL A 14 9.33 -24.26 23.03
CA VAL A 14 10.71 -24.40 23.50
C VAL A 14 10.68 -24.29 25.01
N LYS A 15 10.52 -25.42 25.70
CA LYS A 15 10.78 -25.52 27.13
C LYS A 15 12.30 -25.60 27.31
N ASN A 16 12.89 -24.57 27.89
CA ASN A 16 14.29 -24.56 28.30
C ASN A 16 14.59 -25.73 29.24
N SER A 17 15.05 -26.84 28.73
CA SER A 17 15.77 -27.85 29.46
C SER A 17 16.90 -28.38 28.60
N LYS A 18 18.04 -28.49 29.20
CA LYS A 18 19.36 -28.62 28.57
C LYS A 18 19.58 -29.80 27.63
N ASP A 19 18.66 -30.76 27.43
CA ASP A 19 19.02 -32.00 26.74
C ASP A 19 17.93 -32.73 25.93
N ASN A 20 16.75 -32.17 25.64
CA ASN A 20 15.81 -32.90 24.79
C ASN A 20 15.01 -31.93 23.87
N TYR A 21 15.27 -32.01 22.59
CA TYR A 21 14.42 -31.42 21.56
C TYR A 21 13.20 -32.31 21.33
N LEU A 22 12.05 -31.96 21.90
CA LEU A 22 10.78 -32.55 21.53
C LEU A 22 10.28 -31.91 20.27
N ILE A 23 10.53 -32.52 19.11
CA ILE A 23 9.89 -32.12 17.85
C ILE A 23 8.45 -32.66 17.91
N ILE A 24 7.53 -31.86 18.39
CA ILE A 24 6.10 -32.12 18.21
C ILE A 24 5.80 -31.82 16.76
N ASN A 25 5.56 -32.85 15.97
CA ASN A 25 5.06 -32.72 14.60
C ASN A 25 3.70 -31.98 14.70
N PRO A 26 3.59 -30.69 14.26
CA PRO A 26 2.35 -29.97 14.43
C PRO A 26 1.29 -30.70 13.61
N LYS A 27 0.22 -31.13 14.26
CA LYS A 27 -0.97 -31.58 13.55
C LYS A 27 -1.32 -30.47 12.56
N VAL A 28 -1.26 -30.76 11.26
CA VAL A 28 -1.72 -29.82 10.23
C VAL A 28 -3.20 -29.65 10.46
N VAL A 29 -3.57 -28.67 11.27
CA VAL A 29 -4.96 -28.27 11.43
C VAL A 29 -5.30 -27.62 10.09
N PRO A 30 -6.31 -28.13 9.35
CA PRO A 30 -6.73 -27.49 8.12
C PRO A 30 -7.05 -26.02 8.45
N ASN A 31 -6.33 -25.11 7.79
CA ASN A 31 -6.42 -23.69 8.07
C ASN A 31 -7.79 -23.18 7.59
N ASN A 32 -8.74 -23.20 8.50
CA ASN A 32 -10.08 -22.71 8.24
C ASN A 32 -10.10 -21.22 8.54
N ASN A 33 -9.72 -20.41 7.54
CA ASN A 33 -9.62 -18.94 7.61
C ASN A 33 -11.00 -18.27 7.75
N THR A 34 -11.89 -18.88 8.51
CA THR A 34 -13.28 -18.43 8.66
C THR A 34 -13.47 -17.69 9.97
N ILE A 35 -14.17 -16.57 9.92
CA ILE A 35 -14.67 -15.85 11.08
C ILE A 35 -15.94 -16.55 11.57
N ILE A 36 -15.94 -17.01 12.83
CA ILE A 36 -17.10 -17.64 13.45
C ILE A 36 -18.07 -16.54 13.90
N ASN A 37 -19.37 -16.73 13.69
CA ASN A 37 -20.41 -15.76 14.02
C ASN A 37 -20.13 -14.33 13.46
N PRO A 38 -19.92 -14.20 12.15
CA PRO A 38 -19.48 -12.94 11.56
C PRO A 38 -20.47 -11.79 11.77
N LYS A 39 -21.77 -12.08 11.93
CA LYS A 39 -22.80 -11.08 12.21
C LYS A 39 -22.58 -10.40 13.56
N MET A 40 -22.32 -11.17 14.62
CA MET A 40 -22.04 -10.66 15.95
C MET A 40 -20.72 -9.84 15.98
N ILE A 41 -19.69 -10.33 15.29
CA ILE A 41 -18.42 -9.62 15.18
C ILE A 41 -18.60 -8.29 14.46
N LEU A 42 -19.33 -8.28 13.35
CA LEU A 42 -19.64 -7.07 12.58
C LEU A 42 -20.40 -6.04 13.42
N GLU A 43 -21.43 -6.46 14.15
CA GLU A 43 -22.18 -5.60 15.06
C GLU A 43 -21.29 -5.02 16.18
N THR A 44 -20.38 -5.81 16.73
CA THR A 44 -19.42 -5.38 17.75
C THR A 44 -18.45 -4.33 17.20
N ILE A 45 -17.99 -4.50 15.98
CA ILE A 45 -17.12 -3.54 15.28
C ILE A 45 -17.85 -2.23 15.00
N LEU A 46 -19.09 -2.30 14.48
CA LEU A 46 -19.90 -1.12 14.14
C LEU A 46 -20.33 -0.28 15.37
N LYS A 47 -20.34 -0.86 16.58
CA LYS A 47 -20.57 -0.11 17.82
C LYS A 47 -19.44 0.81 18.23
N GLN A 48 -18.25 0.70 17.62
CA GLN A 48 -17.13 1.58 17.93
C GLN A 48 -17.33 2.95 17.26
N LYS A 49 -17.20 4.03 18.04
CA LYS A 49 -17.46 5.42 17.58
C LYS A 49 -16.56 5.86 16.44
N GLU A 50 -15.36 5.30 16.37
CA GLU A 50 -14.35 5.66 15.37
C GLU A 50 -14.54 4.92 14.03
N VAL A 51 -15.47 3.94 13.98
CA VAL A 51 -15.74 3.13 12.78
C VAL A 51 -16.83 3.80 11.94
N ILE A 52 -16.53 4.06 10.68
CA ILE A 52 -17.48 4.63 9.70
C ILE A 52 -18.29 3.52 9.04
N VAL A 53 -17.61 2.51 8.56
CA VAL A 53 -18.21 1.37 7.86
C VAL A 53 -17.38 0.11 8.07
N ALA A 54 -18.05 -1.03 8.17
CA ALA A 54 -17.42 -2.34 8.21
C ALA A 54 -18.16 -3.25 7.22
N THR A 55 -17.42 -3.97 6.39
CA THR A 55 -18.00 -4.85 5.38
C THR A 55 -17.35 -6.23 5.40
N PRO A 56 -18.15 -7.29 5.44
CA PRO A 56 -17.67 -8.66 5.34
C PRO A 56 -17.32 -8.98 3.90
N GLN A 57 -16.26 -9.76 3.71
CA GLN A 57 -15.87 -10.25 2.40
C GLN A 57 -15.31 -11.67 2.43
N VAL A 58 -15.29 -12.31 1.27
CA VAL A 58 -14.68 -13.61 1.05
C VAL A 58 -13.58 -13.46 0.00
N ASN A 59 -12.34 -13.61 0.40
CA ASN A 59 -11.21 -13.66 -0.52
C ASN A 59 -10.99 -15.09 -1.00
N THR A 60 -11.05 -15.29 -2.30
CA THR A 60 -10.91 -16.61 -2.93
C THR A 60 -9.81 -16.57 -3.98
N SER A 61 -8.80 -17.42 -3.82
CA SER A 61 -7.84 -17.67 -4.90
C SER A 61 -8.55 -18.42 -6.03
N VAL A 62 -8.44 -17.90 -7.24
CA VAL A 62 -9.10 -18.44 -8.41
C VAL A 62 -8.17 -18.50 -9.61
N PHE A 63 -8.50 -19.37 -10.54
CA PHE A 63 -8.00 -19.31 -11.90
C PHE A 63 -9.10 -18.76 -12.81
N TYR A 64 -8.79 -17.68 -13.50
CA TYR A 64 -9.62 -17.17 -14.59
C TYR A 64 -9.28 -17.95 -15.85
N ASN A 65 -10.28 -18.50 -16.50
CA ASN A 65 -10.11 -19.33 -17.70
C ASN A 65 -10.95 -18.77 -18.86
N ASN A 66 -10.29 -18.48 -19.98
CA ASN A 66 -10.96 -18.09 -21.23
C ASN A 66 -10.26 -18.78 -22.41
N GLY A 67 -10.89 -19.83 -22.95
CA GLY A 67 -10.29 -20.67 -23.99
C GLY A 67 -8.97 -21.31 -23.52
N LYS A 68 -7.87 -21.00 -24.20
CA LYS A 68 -6.52 -21.47 -23.86
C LYS A 68 -5.79 -20.60 -22.82
N SER A 69 -6.36 -19.44 -22.48
CA SER A 69 -5.75 -18.51 -21.54
C SER A 69 -6.17 -18.80 -20.12
N GLN A 70 -5.20 -18.89 -19.22
CA GLN A 70 -5.42 -19.04 -17.78
C GLN A 70 -4.60 -18.00 -17.01
N ILE A 71 -5.22 -17.37 -16.02
CA ILE A 71 -4.57 -16.39 -15.13
C ILE A 71 -4.94 -16.74 -13.69
N ALA A 72 -3.94 -16.86 -12.83
CA ALA A 72 -4.17 -16.93 -11.38
C ALA A 72 -4.50 -15.54 -10.83
N GLY A 73 -5.46 -15.49 -9.92
CA GLY A 73 -5.84 -14.24 -9.27
C GLY A 73 -6.68 -14.45 -8.02
N ILE A 74 -7.28 -13.36 -7.57
CA ILE A 74 -8.12 -13.32 -6.36
C ILE A 74 -9.48 -12.74 -6.74
N SER A 75 -10.51 -13.52 -6.52
CA SER A 75 -11.89 -13.06 -6.61
C SER A 75 -12.41 -12.71 -5.23
N VAL A 76 -12.88 -11.47 -5.06
CA VAL A 76 -13.39 -10.97 -3.80
C VAL A 76 -14.90 -10.96 -3.83
N GLY A 77 -15.50 -11.79 -3.00
CA GLY A 77 -16.94 -11.81 -2.75
C GLY A 77 -17.32 -10.67 -1.82
N ILE A 78 -18.17 -9.77 -2.30
CA ILE A 78 -18.55 -8.54 -1.60
C ILE A 78 -20.06 -8.34 -1.61
N LYS A 79 -20.54 -7.50 -0.68
CA LYS A 79 -21.84 -6.87 -0.79
C LYS A 79 -21.65 -5.53 -1.53
N PRO A 80 -22.20 -5.35 -2.73
CA PRO A 80 -21.85 -4.23 -3.61
C PRO A 80 -22.05 -2.85 -2.99
N ASP A 81 -23.12 -2.64 -2.22
CA ASP A 81 -23.40 -1.35 -1.57
C ASP A 81 -22.36 -1.00 -0.52
N GLU A 82 -22.10 -1.94 0.40
CA GLU A 82 -21.14 -1.77 1.47
C GLU A 82 -19.72 -1.60 0.91
N ALA A 83 -19.36 -2.40 -0.10
CA ALA A 83 -18.05 -2.33 -0.75
C ALA A 83 -17.83 -1.01 -1.48
N ASN A 84 -18.85 -0.43 -2.09
CA ASN A 84 -18.72 0.88 -2.72
C ASN A 84 -18.53 1.99 -1.69
N LEU A 85 -19.23 1.95 -0.55
CA LEU A 85 -19.00 2.88 0.56
C LEU A 85 -17.58 2.75 1.13
N MET A 86 -17.04 1.52 1.18
CA MET A 86 -15.71 1.24 1.68
C MET A 86 -14.58 1.69 0.74
N TYR A 87 -14.68 1.34 -0.53
CA TYR A 87 -13.56 1.42 -1.50
C TYR A 87 -13.81 2.40 -2.63
N ASN A 88 -15.01 2.98 -2.74
CA ASN A 88 -15.43 3.83 -3.85
C ASN A 88 -15.15 3.19 -5.23
N ILE A 89 -15.46 1.89 -5.37
CA ILE A 89 -15.11 1.09 -6.56
C ILE A 89 -15.71 1.71 -7.83
N LYS A 90 -16.89 2.33 -7.73
CA LYS A 90 -17.56 2.99 -8.87
C LYS A 90 -16.69 4.07 -9.53
N SER A 91 -15.86 4.77 -8.75
CA SER A 91 -14.97 5.80 -9.31
C SER A 91 -13.83 5.25 -10.16
N PHE A 92 -13.54 3.97 -10.02
CA PHE A 92 -12.49 3.27 -10.77
C PHE A 92 -13.02 2.50 -11.98
N MET A 93 -14.34 2.53 -12.22
CA MET A 93 -14.93 1.85 -13.39
C MET A 93 -14.51 2.55 -14.69
N VAL A 94 -14.01 1.76 -15.62
CA VAL A 94 -13.65 2.22 -16.99
C VAL A 94 -14.74 1.87 -17.98
N ASP A 95 -15.41 0.72 -17.78
CA ASP A 95 -16.48 0.23 -18.65
C ASP A 95 -17.50 -0.58 -17.84
N GLY A 96 -18.75 -0.57 -18.27
CA GLY A 96 -19.84 -1.27 -17.60
C GLY A 96 -20.36 -0.57 -16.34
N ASN A 97 -21.07 -1.32 -15.48
CA ASN A 97 -21.70 -0.76 -14.29
C ASN A 97 -21.54 -1.71 -13.08
N PHE A 98 -20.96 -1.19 -12.00
CA PHE A 98 -20.76 -1.91 -10.73
C PHE A 98 -22.07 -2.34 -10.06
N ASP A 99 -23.15 -1.55 -10.21
CA ASP A 99 -24.44 -1.86 -9.60
C ASP A 99 -25.10 -3.12 -10.18
N LEU A 100 -24.69 -3.53 -11.38
CA LEU A 100 -25.17 -4.78 -11.98
C LEU A 100 -24.79 -6.03 -11.17
N LEU A 101 -23.80 -5.95 -10.28
CA LEU A 101 -23.52 -7.03 -9.34
C LEU A 101 -24.66 -7.28 -8.36
N LYS A 102 -25.50 -6.27 -8.05
CA LYS A 102 -26.65 -6.44 -7.14
C LYS A 102 -27.75 -7.28 -7.77
N SER A 103 -28.03 -7.03 -9.03
CA SER A 103 -29.12 -7.68 -9.78
C SER A 103 -28.69 -8.96 -10.49
N ASN A 104 -27.39 -9.17 -10.69
CA ASN A 104 -26.86 -10.34 -11.38
C ASN A 104 -25.98 -11.20 -10.46
N PRO A 105 -26.50 -12.30 -9.90
CA PRO A 105 -25.72 -13.20 -9.03
C PRO A 105 -24.52 -13.85 -9.73
N ASN A 106 -24.52 -13.94 -11.06
CA ASN A 106 -23.43 -14.44 -11.88
C ASN A 106 -22.64 -13.30 -12.56
N GLY A 107 -22.79 -12.06 -12.08
CA GLY A 107 -21.99 -10.94 -12.53
C GLY A 107 -20.59 -10.98 -11.95
N ILE A 108 -19.62 -10.51 -12.75
CA ILE A 108 -18.24 -10.28 -12.30
C ILE A 108 -17.75 -8.93 -12.80
N VAL A 109 -17.05 -8.22 -11.94
CA VAL A 109 -16.30 -7.00 -12.28
C VAL A 109 -14.81 -7.34 -12.24
N ILE A 110 -14.11 -7.17 -13.36
CA ILE A 110 -12.72 -7.57 -13.53
C ILE A 110 -11.80 -6.37 -13.65
N GLY A 111 -10.54 -6.53 -13.25
CA GLY A 111 -9.52 -5.51 -13.49
C GLY A 111 -9.18 -5.38 -14.98
N SER A 112 -8.83 -4.16 -15.41
CA SER A 112 -8.49 -3.86 -16.81
C SER A 112 -7.35 -4.72 -17.36
N GLY A 113 -6.41 -5.12 -16.49
CA GLY A 113 -5.31 -6.01 -16.89
C GLY A 113 -5.76 -7.45 -17.18
N ILE A 114 -6.81 -7.95 -16.50
CA ILE A 114 -7.43 -9.25 -16.81
C ILE A 114 -8.17 -9.14 -18.14
N SER A 115 -8.99 -8.08 -18.33
CA SER A 115 -9.71 -7.80 -19.57
C SER A 115 -8.76 -7.78 -20.77
N THR A 116 -7.69 -6.99 -20.70
CA THR A 116 -6.70 -6.88 -21.77
C THR A 116 -6.01 -8.22 -22.07
N LYS A 117 -5.54 -8.92 -21.03
CA LYS A 117 -4.76 -10.16 -21.21
C LYS A 117 -5.62 -11.32 -21.73
N MET A 118 -6.90 -11.33 -21.42
CA MET A 118 -7.84 -12.37 -21.86
C MET A 118 -8.75 -11.93 -23.02
N ASN A 119 -8.56 -10.69 -23.51
CA ASN A 119 -9.40 -10.08 -24.54
C ASN A 119 -10.92 -10.16 -24.22
N LEU A 120 -11.27 -9.80 -22.97
CA LEU A 120 -12.64 -9.84 -22.47
C LEU A 120 -13.27 -8.46 -22.54
N LYS A 121 -14.52 -8.42 -22.96
CA LYS A 121 -15.37 -7.22 -23.01
C LYS A 121 -16.59 -7.39 -22.10
N ILE A 122 -17.34 -6.32 -21.92
CA ILE A 122 -18.62 -6.37 -21.22
C ILE A 122 -19.54 -7.38 -21.90
N SER A 123 -20.27 -8.14 -21.11
CA SER A 123 -21.17 -9.23 -21.49
C SER A 123 -20.51 -10.55 -21.90
N ASP A 124 -19.19 -10.61 -22.00
CA ASP A 124 -18.48 -11.87 -22.22
C ASP A 124 -18.58 -12.81 -21.02
N ASN A 125 -18.43 -14.09 -21.28
CA ASN A 125 -18.42 -15.12 -20.26
C ASN A 125 -16.98 -15.41 -19.83
N LEU A 126 -16.76 -15.50 -18.52
CA LEU A 126 -15.49 -15.84 -17.91
C LEU A 126 -15.66 -17.01 -16.94
N ASN A 127 -14.89 -18.07 -17.13
CA ASN A 127 -14.92 -19.22 -16.24
C ASN A 127 -13.95 -19.01 -15.07
N LEU A 128 -14.45 -19.14 -13.83
CA LEU A 128 -13.65 -19.14 -12.61
C LEU A 128 -13.54 -20.54 -12.05
N THR A 129 -12.31 -20.97 -11.81
CA THR A 129 -12.06 -22.20 -11.05
C THR A 129 -11.51 -21.82 -9.68
N SER A 130 -12.23 -22.18 -8.61
CA SER A 130 -11.82 -21.90 -7.24
C SER A 130 -10.74 -22.87 -6.73
N SER A 131 -10.09 -22.54 -5.61
CA SER A 131 -9.16 -23.43 -4.91
C SER A 131 -9.77 -24.78 -4.48
N LYS A 132 -11.10 -24.87 -4.39
CA LYS A 132 -11.86 -26.11 -4.13
C LYS A 132 -12.15 -26.93 -5.41
N GLY A 133 -11.62 -26.49 -6.57
CA GLY A 133 -11.85 -27.17 -7.85
C GLY A 133 -13.22 -26.91 -8.50
N ILE A 134 -14.04 -26.02 -7.94
CA ILE A 134 -15.33 -25.65 -8.51
C ILE A 134 -15.12 -24.72 -9.68
N ASN A 135 -15.71 -25.08 -10.82
CA ASN A 135 -15.75 -24.26 -12.00
C ASN A 135 -17.13 -23.63 -12.16
N ARG A 136 -17.17 -22.30 -12.35
CA ARG A 136 -18.41 -21.55 -12.57
C ARG A 136 -18.21 -20.45 -13.58
N THR A 137 -19.19 -20.29 -14.46
CA THR A 137 -19.19 -19.22 -15.47
C THR A 137 -19.81 -17.96 -14.91
N PHE A 138 -19.14 -16.85 -15.09
CA PHE A 138 -19.59 -15.50 -14.73
C PHE A 138 -19.68 -14.64 -15.98
N LYS A 139 -20.62 -13.69 -15.98
CA LYS A 139 -20.77 -12.68 -17.02
C LYS A 139 -20.06 -11.40 -16.62
N VAL A 140 -19.16 -10.88 -17.45
CA VAL A 140 -18.47 -9.62 -17.21
C VAL A 140 -19.48 -8.47 -17.27
N VAL A 141 -19.71 -7.81 -16.13
CA VAL A 141 -20.64 -6.68 -16.00
C VAL A 141 -19.95 -5.35 -15.83
N GLY A 142 -18.63 -5.37 -15.60
CA GLY A 142 -17.84 -4.16 -15.45
C GLY A 142 -16.34 -4.42 -15.49
N ILE A 143 -15.59 -3.39 -15.87
CA ILE A 143 -14.13 -3.37 -15.92
C ILE A 143 -13.66 -2.17 -15.10
N PHE A 144 -12.76 -2.39 -14.15
CA PHE A 144 -12.18 -1.32 -13.33
C PHE A 144 -10.68 -1.15 -13.57
N LYS A 145 -10.15 0.03 -13.26
CA LYS A 145 -8.73 0.37 -13.34
C LYS A 145 -8.31 1.23 -12.15
N THR A 146 -7.47 0.68 -11.29
CA THR A 146 -6.98 1.37 -10.06
C THR A 146 -5.64 2.08 -10.25
N ASN A 147 -5.02 1.98 -11.42
CA ASN A 147 -3.63 2.37 -11.68
C ASN A 147 -2.58 1.56 -10.88
N ASN A 148 -2.99 0.54 -10.14
CA ASN A 148 -2.13 -0.47 -9.54
C ASN A 148 -2.10 -1.71 -10.45
N SER A 149 -1.03 -1.87 -11.20
CA SER A 149 -0.91 -2.93 -12.20
C SER A 149 -1.10 -4.35 -11.64
N VAL A 150 -0.72 -4.58 -10.38
CA VAL A 150 -0.91 -5.90 -9.73
C VAL A 150 -2.39 -6.14 -9.49
N THR A 151 -3.09 -5.18 -8.87
CA THR A 151 -4.53 -5.26 -8.62
C THR A 151 -5.31 -5.41 -9.91
N ASP A 152 -5.00 -4.60 -10.92
CA ASP A 152 -5.71 -4.61 -12.20
C ASP A 152 -5.52 -5.90 -12.99
N LYS A 153 -4.41 -6.63 -12.77
CA LYS A 153 -4.09 -7.89 -13.46
C LYS A 153 -4.56 -9.15 -12.74
N THR A 154 -4.91 -9.05 -11.45
CA THR A 154 -5.18 -10.25 -10.63
C THR A 154 -6.51 -10.22 -9.89
N LYS A 155 -7.16 -9.04 -9.73
CA LYS A 155 -8.31 -8.91 -8.86
C LYS A 155 -9.63 -8.81 -9.62
N SER A 156 -10.66 -9.49 -9.09
CA SER A 156 -12.04 -9.33 -9.52
C SER A 156 -12.99 -9.21 -8.33
N TYR A 157 -14.18 -8.69 -8.58
CA TYR A 157 -15.26 -8.61 -7.61
C TYR A 157 -16.48 -9.39 -8.09
N ILE A 158 -17.03 -10.21 -7.21
CA ILE A 158 -18.27 -10.95 -7.42
C ILE A 158 -19.21 -10.74 -6.22
N ASN A 159 -20.45 -11.17 -6.34
CA ASN A 159 -21.36 -11.13 -5.21
C ASN A 159 -20.87 -12.07 -4.08
N LEU A 160 -21.07 -11.68 -2.82
CA LEU A 160 -20.66 -12.46 -1.64
C LEU A 160 -21.20 -13.88 -1.67
N SER A 161 -22.50 -14.04 -2.00
CA SER A 161 -23.14 -15.36 -2.10
C SER A 161 -22.53 -16.23 -3.20
N ALA A 162 -22.14 -15.63 -4.33
CA ALA A 162 -21.48 -16.38 -5.41
C ALA A 162 -20.09 -16.88 -4.97
N SER A 163 -19.34 -16.08 -4.21
CA SER A 163 -18.03 -16.48 -3.67
C SER A 163 -18.18 -17.63 -2.66
N GLN A 164 -19.18 -17.59 -1.79
CA GLN A 164 -19.48 -18.68 -0.86
C GLN A 164 -19.84 -19.98 -1.60
N GLN A 165 -20.62 -19.89 -2.66
CA GLN A 165 -21.02 -21.04 -3.48
C GLN A 165 -19.84 -21.69 -4.21
N ILE A 166 -18.91 -20.92 -4.79
CA ILE A 166 -17.73 -21.47 -5.48
C ILE A 166 -16.72 -22.12 -4.51
N LEU A 167 -16.85 -21.83 -3.22
CA LEU A 167 -16.08 -22.48 -2.16
C LEU A 167 -16.81 -23.67 -1.52
N LYS A 168 -18.06 -23.93 -1.89
CA LYS A 168 -18.95 -24.90 -1.22
C LYS A 168 -19.14 -24.61 0.26
N GLU A 169 -19.21 -23.32 0.62
CA GLU A 169 -19.37 -22.90 2.00
C GLU A 169 -20.79 -22.31 2.22
N GLY A 170 -21.19 -22.27 3.49
CA GLY A 170 -22.50 -21.71 3.87
C GLY A 170 -22.54 -20.18 3.80
N ASN A 171 -23.74 -19.60 3.87
CA ASN A 171 -23.97 -18.14 3.78
C ASN A 171 -23.34 -17.32 4.89
N SER A 172 -22.91 -17.94 5.98
CA SER A 172 -22.17 -17.29 7.07
C SER A 172 -20.65 -17.36 6.92
N TYR A 173 -20.17 -18.00 5.86
CA TYR A 173 -18.72 -18.09 5.62
C TYR A 173 -18.15 -16.74 5.18
N ILE A 174 -17.20 -16.22 5.94
CA ILE A 174 -16.51 -14.95 5.72
C ILE A 174 -15.04 -15.12 6.08
N THR A 175 -14.15 -14.66 5.24
CA THR A 175 -12.71 -14.72 5.49
C THR A 175 -12.20 -13.47 6.19
N ASP A 176 -12.76 -12.31 5.85
CA ASP A 176 -12.28 -11.02 6.33
C ASP A 176 -13.45 -10.06 6.61
N ILE A 177 -13.25 -9.15 7.55
CA ILE A 177 -14.08 -7.96 7.73
C ILE A 177 -13.17 -6.75 7.53
N ASN A 178 -13.45 -5.93 6.52
CA ASN A 178 -12.74 -4.68 6.33
C ASN A 178 -13.47 -3.54 7.03
N VAL A 179 -12.69 -2.69 7.69
CA VAL A 179 -13.19 -1.61 8.55
C VAL A 179 -12.55 -0.29 8.12
N ASN A 180 -13.38 0.70 7.83
CA ASN A 180 -12.94 2.07 7.60
C ASN A 180 -13.15 2.90 8.86
N VAL A 181 -12.17 3.71 9.20
CA VAL A 181 -12.15 4.56 10.38
C VAL A 181 -12.09 6.03 9.98
N THR A 182 -12.50 6.92 10.89
CA THR A 182 -12.57 8.36 10.65
C THR A 182 -11.22 8.99 10.33
N ASP A 183 -10.15 8.48 10.94
CA ASP A 183 -8.79 8.99 10.75
C ASP A 183 -7.84 7.81 10.48
N PRO A 184 -7.15 7.77 9.34
CA PRO A 184 -6.16 6.73 9.02
C PRO A 184 -5.00 6.64 10.02
N GLU A 185 -4.65 7.73 10.70
CA GLU A 185 -3.52 7.74 11.65
C GLU A 185 -3.83 6.96 12.93
N ILE A 186 -5.10 6.88 13.33
CA ILE A 186 -5.50 6.08 14.49
C ILE A 186 -5.78 4.61 14.18
N ALA A 187 -5.66 4.21 12.90
CA ALA A 187 -6.03 2.87 12.44
C ALA A 187 -5.32 1.75 13.23
N GLU A 188 -4.02 1.91 13.52
CA GLU A 188 -3.25 0.91 14.27
C GLU A 188 -3.77 0.75 15.71
N ARG A 189 -4.12 1.86 16.37
CA ARG A 189 -4.68 1.84 17.72
C ARG A 189 -6.06 1.16 17.74
N ILE A 190 -6.90 1.47 16.75
CA ILE A 190 -8.21 0.84 16.63
C ILE A 190 -8.08 -0.64 16.26
N ALA A 191 -7.13 -1.02 15.42
CA ALA A 191 -6.85 -2.42 15.09
C ALA A 191 -6.49 -3.21 16.35
N ALA A 192 -5.58 -2.69 17.20
CA ALA A 192 -5.25 -3.33 18.48
C ALA A 192 -6.48 -3.50 19.38
N LYS A 193 -7.33 -2.47 19.47
CA LYS A 193 -8.59 -2.53 20.23
C LYS A 193 -9.55 -3.58 19.66
N LEU A 194 -9.71 -3.63 18.34
CA LEU A 194 -10.55 -4.62 17.66
C LEU A 194 -10.04 -6.04 17.88
N THR A 195 -8.73 -6.26 17.88
CA THR A 195 -8.14 -7.58 18.20
C THR A 195 -8.55 -8.04 19.61
N GLN A 196 -8.50 -7.15 20.60
CA GLN A 196 -8.89 -7.48 21.97
C GLN A 196 -10.38 -7.80 22.13
N ILE A 197 -11.26 -7.06 21.43
CA ILE A 197 -12.71 -7.20 21.58
C ILE A 197 -13.23 -8.39 20.77
N THR A 198 -12.68 -8.63 19.59
CA THR A 198 -13.18 -9.67 18.68
C THR A 198 -12.49 -11.02 18.86
N GLY A 199 -11.29 -11.04 19.44
CA GLY A 199 -10.44 -12.24 19.51
C GLY A 199 -9.82 -12.65 18.16
N TYR A 200 -10.04 -11.86 17.09
CA TYR A 200 -9.46 -12.04 15.77
C TYR A 200 -8.32 -11.07 15.56
N LYS A 201 -7.37 -11.41 14.70
CA LYS A 201 -6.31 -10.48 14.33
C LYS A 201 -6.90 -9.33 13.52
N ALA A 202 -6.66 -8.11 13.98
CA ALA A 202 -6.96 -6.91 13.23
C ALA A 202 -5.65 -6.19 12.93
N GLU A 203 -5.38 -5.91 11.68
CA GLU A 203 -4.20 -5.17 11.23
C GLU A 203 -4.60 -3.84 10.59
N GLY A 204 -3.88 -2.78 10.94
CA GLY A 204 -4.04 -1.47 10.32
C GLY A 204 -3.38 -1.43 8.94
N TRP A 205 -3.57 -0.33 8.23
CA TRP A 205 -3.01 -0.18 6.90
C TRP A 205 -1.48 -0.09 6.89
N LYS A 206 -0.86 0.42 7.95
CA LYS A 206 0.61 0.49 8.08
C LYS A 206 1.21 -0.90 8.25
N GLU A 207 0.61 -1.73 9.11
CA GLU A 207 1.02 -3.11 9.31
C GLU A 207 0.82 -3.94 8.03
N ALA A 208 -0.37 -3.86 7.42
CA ALA A 208 -0.69 -4.54 6.16
C ALA A 208 0.27 -4.17 5.01
N ASN A 209 0.85 -2.97 5.04
CA ASN A 209 1.81 -2.49 4.04
C ASN A 209 3.23 -2.32 4.61
N ALA A 210 3.60 -3.09 5.63
CA ALA A 210 4.88 -2.95 6.34
C ALA A 210 6.09 -3.00 5.40
N THR A 211 6.08 -3.87 4.38
CA THR A 211 7.15 -3.96 3.37
C THR A 211 7.28 -2.68 2.56
N ILE A 212 6.16 -2.08 2.13
CA ILE A 212 6.16 -0.82 1.39
C ILE A 212 6.65 0.32 2.27
N MET A 213 6.21 0.35 3.54
CA MET A 213 6.65 1.35 4.52
C MET A 213 8.15 1.24 4.81
N ALA A 214 8.67 0.01 4.97
CA ALA A 214 10.11 -0.23 5.14
C ALA A 214 10.92 0.22 3.92
N THR A 215 10.47 -0.10 2.71
CA THR A 215 11.09 0.34 1.46
C THR A 215 11.12 1.86 1.33
N ASN A 216 10.02 2.54 1.65
CA ASN A 216 9.95 4.00 1.64
C ASN A 216 10.88 4.63 2.67
N LYS A 217 10.99 4.05 3.87
CA LYS A 217 11.93 4.49 4.91
C LYS A 217 13.38 4.35 4.43
N MET A 218 13.73 3.21 3.84
CA MET A 218 15.07 2.97 3.29
C MET A 218 15.39 3.94 2.16
N ARG A 219 14.45 4.17 1.22
CA ARG A 219 14.61 5.16 0.15
C ARG A 219 14.84 6.57 0.70
N LYS A 220 14.09 6.98 1.72
CA LYS A 220 14.26 8.28 2.38
C LYS A 220 15.67 8.41 3.02
N MET A 221 16.16 7.36 3.68
CA MET A 221 17.52 7.34 4.24
C MET A 221 18.58 7.50 3.16
N ILE A 222 18.48 6.76 2.05
CA ILE A 222 19.41 6.85 0.92
C ILE A 222 19.42 8.27 0.33
N ILE A 223 18.26 8.84 0.06
CA ILE A 223 18.13 10.20 -0.49
C ILE A 223 18.76 11.22 0.48
N THR A 224 18.50 11.10 1.78
CA THR A 224 19.07 12.00 2.79
C THR A 224 20.60 11.89 2.83
N PHE A 225 21.14 10.68 2.78
CA PHE A 225 22.59 10.45 2.77
C PHE A 225 23.26 11.03 1.52
N VAL A 226 22.68 10.76 0.34
CA VAL A 226 23.16 11.30 -0.93
C VAL A 226 23.11 12.83 -0.94
N SER A 227 22.00 13.42 -0.47
CA SER A 227 21.88 14.88 -0.37
C SER A 227 22.91 15.51 0.55
N LEU A 228 23.19 14.87 1.70
CA LEU A 228 24.22 15.33 2.64
C LEU A 228 25.60 15.25 2.00
N THR A 229 25.91 14.18 1.28
CA THR A 229 27.19 14.01 0.59
C THR A 229 27.38 15.09 -0.47
N ILE A 230 26.35 15.36 -1.29
CA ILE A 230 26.39 16.42 -2.30
C ILE A 230 26.63 17.79 -1.64
N LEU A 231 25.94 18.07 -0.52
CA LEU A 231 26.11 19.31 0.22
C LEU A 231 27.55 19.49 0.74
N LEU A 232 28.15 18.41 1.26
CA LEU A 232 29.55 18.43 1.72
C LEU A 232 30.50 18.71 0.57
N VAL A 233 30.36 18.00 -0.57
CA VAL A 233 31.22 18.19 -1.75
C VAL A 233 31.09 19.63 -2.28
N ALA A 234 29.88 20.15 -2.37
CA ALA A 234 29.64 21.53 -2.80
C ALA A 234 30.25 22.52 -1.84
N GLY A 235 30.15 22.28 -0.51
CA GLY A 235 30.79 23.11 0.53
C GLY A 235 32.31 23.17 0.37
N PHE A 236 32.97 22.03 0.14
CA PHE A 236 34.41 22.00 -0.15
C PHE A 236 34.78 22.71 -1.44
N GLY A 237 33.94 22.58 -2.49
CA GLY A 237 34.11 23.30 -3.75
C GLY A 237 34.10 24.83 -3.55
N ILE A 238 33.09 25.33 -2.83
CA ILE A 238 32.99 26.76 -2.50
C ILE A 238 34.15 27.23 -1.66
N TYR A 239 34.57 26.46 -0.63
CA TYR A 239 35.72 26.77 0.21
C TYR A 239 37.01 26.94 -0.62
N ASN A 240 37.27 26.00 -1.54
CA ASN A 240 38.47 26.05 -2.39
C ASN A 240 38.46 27.28 -3.32
N ILE A 241 37.32 27.60 -3.93
CA ILE A 241 37.15 28.77 -4.80
C ILE A 241 37.38 30.06 -4.01
N LEU A 242 36.79 30.18 -2.81
CA LEU A 242 36.97 31.36 -1.96
C LEU A 242 38.42 31.52 -1.52
N ASN A 243 39.07 30.43 -1.11
CA ASN A 243 40.47 30.48 -0.69
C ASN A 243 41.40 30.92 -1.84
N MET A 244 41.18 30.40 -3.06
CA MET A 244 41.90 30.84 -4.24
C MET A 244 41.64 32.31 -4.57
N THR A 245 40.37 32.75 -4.48
CA THR A 245 39.96 34.14 -4.74
C THR A 245 40.61 35.09 -3.75
N VAL A 246 40.64 34.75 -2.46
CA VAL A 246 41.32 35.56 -1.42
C VAL A 246 42.82 35.64 -1.70
N SER A 247 43.48 34.52 -2.04
CA SER A 247 44.90 34.48 -2.37
C SER A 247 45.27 35.36 -3.56
N GLN A 248 44.43 35.34 -4.62
CA GLN A 248 44.63 36.20 -5.80
C GLN A 248 44.42 37.68 -5.53
N LYS A 249 43.55 38.01 -4.57
CA LYS A 249 43.21 39.39 -4.19
C LYS A 249 44.00 39.94 -3.00
N ILE A 250 45.11 39.28 -2.61
CA ILE A 250 45.86 39.66 -1.41
C ILE A 250 46.45 41.09 -1.50
N ASN A 251 46.86 41.50 -2.70
CA ASN A 251 47.40 42.87 -2.94
C ASN A 251 46.27 43.92 -2.84
N ASP A 252 45.11 43.63 -3.37
CA ASP A 252 43.91 44.52 -3.28
C ASP A 252 43.48 44.67 -1.81
N ILE A 253 43.52 43.57 -1.04
CA ILE A 253 43.24 43.57 0.39
C ILE A 253 44.27 44.45 1.16
N ALA A 254 45.57 44.38 0.80
CA ALA A 254 46.61 45.18 1.43
C ALA A 254 46.37 46.67 1.17
N ILE A 255 45.99 47.05 -0.06
CA ILE A 255 45.65 48.44 -0.41
C ILE A 255 44.46 48.94 0.39
N LEU A 256 43.36 48.15 0.48
CA LEU A 256 42.20 48.48 1.30
C LEU A 256 42.56 48.70 2.78
N LYS A 257 43.39 47.85 3.34
CA LYS A 257 43.91 48.01 4.71
C LYS A 257 44.74 49.28 4.87
N ALA A 258 45.60 49.61 3.90
CA ALA A 258 46.37 50.84 3.90
C ALA A 258 45.53 52.10 3.86
N MET A 259 44.34 52.05 3.22
CA MET A 259 43.32 53.09 3.20
C MET A 259 42.48 53.18 4.49
N GLY A 260 42.72 52.33 5.49
CA GLY A 260 42.04 52.38 6.79
C GLY A 260 40.83 51.42 6.95
N PHE A 261 40.55 50.53 5.99
CA PHE A 261 39.51 49.52 6.15
C PHE A 261 39.86 48.50 7.22
N LYS A 262 38.89 48.20 8.08
CA LYS A 262 39.07 47.19 9.13
C LYS A 262 38.97 45.78 8.54
N GLY A 263 39.64 44.81 9.16
CA GLY A 263 39.55 43.42 8.72
C GLY A 263 38.14 42.86 8.60
N LYS A 264 37.19 43.34 9.43
CA LYS A 264 35.77 42.98 9.36
C LYS A 264 35.08 43.45 8.07
N ASP A 265 35.51 44.58 7.52
CA ASP A 265 34.92 45.11 6.28
C ASP A 265 35.38 44.26 5.08
N VAL A 266 36.63 43.84 5.07
CA VAL A 266 37.18 42.91 4.07
C VAL A 266 36.45 41.58 4.11
N ILE A 267 36.27 40.99 5.30
CA ILE A 267 35.51 39.72 5.46
C ILE A 267 34.08 39.89 4.93
N ARG A 268 33.43 41.02 5.23
CA ARG A 268 32.04 41.27 4.76
C ARG A 268 31.96 41.27 3.24
N ILE A 269 32.94 41.82 2.53
CA ILE A 269 32.99 41.83 1.05
C ILE A 269 32.99 40.39 0.53
N PHE A 270 33.89 39.53 1.01
CA PHE A 270 33.99 38.15 0.54
C PHE A 270 32.80 37.28 0.93
N VAL A 271 32.24 37.49 2.13
CA VAL A 271 31.01 36.81 2.54
C VAL A 271 29.81 37.20 1.65
N THR A 272 29.68 38.50 1.35
CA THR A 272 28.60 38.95 0.45
C THR A 272 28.75 38.37 -0.94
N GLN A 273 29.97 38.28 -1.45
CA GLN A 273 30.23 37.64 -2.74
C GLN A 273 29.85 36.14 -2.73
N ALA A 274 30.21 35.40 -1.68
CA ALA A 274 29.88 34.00 -1.54
C ALA A 274 28.34 33.79 -1.48
N VAL A 275 27.64 34.62 -0.71
CA VAL A 275 26.16 34.59 -0.60
C VAL A 275 25.53 34.90 -1.94
N SER A 276 26.03 35.89 -2.69
CA SER A 276 25.49 36.22 -4.04
C SER A 276 25.62 35.06 -5.01
N ILE A 277 26.76 34.37 -5.04
CA ILE A 277 26.97 33.17 -5.86
C ILE A 277 26.02 32.04 -5.44
N GLY A 278 25.86 31.85 -4.12
CA GLY A 278 24.93 30.86 -3.58
C GLY A 278 23.49 31.12 -4.01
N ILE A 279 23.01 32.35 -3.94
CA ILE A 279 21.67 32.76 -4.39
C ILE A 279 21.47 32.48 -5.89
N MET A 280 22.46 32.86 -6.72
CA MET A 280 22.42 32.58 -8.17
C MET A 280 22.35 31.07 -8.45
N GLY A 281 23.12 30.27 -7.69
CA GLY A 281 23.09 28.81 -7.78
C GLY A 281 21.74 28.21 -7.43
N VAL A 282 21.09 28.69 -6.36
CA VAL A 282 19.74 28.27 -5.97
C VAL A 282 18.70 28.62 -7.03
N ILE A 283 18.73 29.83 -7.57
CA ILE A 283 17.81 30.26 -8.62
C ILE A 283 17.99 29.39 -9.86
N GLY A 284 19.23 29.16 -10.30
CA GLY A 284 19.55 28.30 -11.43
C GLY A 284 19.09 26.85 -11.21
N GLY A 285 19.30 26.31 -9.99
CA GLY A 285 18.84 24.97 -9.61
C GLY A 285 17.32 24.82 -9.64
N ILE A 286 16.57 25.82 -9.16
CA ILE A 286 15.08 25.83 -9.20
C ILE A 286 14.59 25.87 -10.65
N ILE A 287 15.19 26.72 -11.50
CA ILE A 287 14.82 26.81 -12.92
C ILE A 287 15.05 25.45 -13.61
N MET A 288 16.19 24.83 -13.38
CA MET A 288 16.46 23.48 -13.94
C MET A 288 15.48 22.43 -13.45
N ALA A 289 15.11 22.45 -12.16
CA ALA A 289 14.17 21.49 -11.59
C ALA A 289 12.73 21.62 -12.13
N ILE A 290 12.36 22.81 -12.64
CA ILE A 290 11.04 23.06 -13.26
C ILE A 290 11.03 22.59 -14.73
N ILE A 291 12.16 22.66 -15.42
CA ILE A 291 12.28 22.31 -16.85
C ILE A 291 12.40 20.78 -17.06
N LEU A 292 12.97 20.06 -16.10
CA LEU A 292 13.10 18.60 -16.11
C LEU A 292 11.87 17.88 -15.59
#